data_877d244fea6f41a296f40d4f82afbc06
#
_entry.id   877d244fea6f41a296f40d4f82afbc06
#
_cell.length_a   1.000
_cell.length_b   1.000
_cell.length_c   1.000
_cell.angle_alpha   90.00
_cell.angle_beta   90.00
_cell.angle_gamma   90.00
#
_symmetry.space_group_name_H-M   'P 1'
#
loop_
_entity.id
_entity.type
_entity.pdbx_description
1 polymer ?
#
loop_
_entity_poly.entity_id
_entity_poly.type
_entity_poly.pdbx_seq_one_letter_code
_entity_poly.pdbx_strand_id
1 'polypeptide(L)'
;VDNRFLLDVFIIDSKENQTLGSSLNDVVLLPCKSAQMIEFELFVNGKFVYSQESDGLIVATPTGSTAYSLSAGGPIMHPDLNAVVLVPMYPHSLSSRPIVIDGDCEIKLVVAAKESLQPQVSCDGDVCYTASAGDEFIITKKTSRRVIRFRMDNY
;
A
#
# COMPACT_ATOMS: atom_id res chain seq x y z
N VAL A 1 -18.65 -10.06 16.00
CA VAL A 1 -18.59 -9.60 14.60
C VAL A 1 -17.67 -8.38 14.54
N ASP A 2 -16.55 -8.52 13.85
CA ASP A 2 -15.59 -7.43 13.64
C ASP A 2 -15.89 -6.70 12.35
N ASN A 3 -15.86 -5.38 12.41
CA ASN A 3 -15.96 -4.52 11.24
C ASN A 3 -14.55 -4.11 10.81
N ARG A 4 -14.19 -4.42 9.56
CA ARG A 4 -12.87 -4.10 9.02
C ARG A 4 -13.02 -3.41 7.68
N PHE A 5 -12.15 -2.43 7.40
CA PHE A 5 -12.22 -1.71 6.14
C PHE A 5 -11.24 -2.30 5.11
N LEU A 6 -11.52 -2.02 3.86
CA LEU A 6 -10.69 -2.38 2.71
C LEU A 6 -9.95 -1.15 2.19
N LEU A 7 -8.84 -1.39 1.51
CA LEU A 7 -8.16 -0.38 0.70
C LEU A 7 -8.45 -0.64 -0.78
N ASP A 8 -8.77 0.42 -1.51
CA ASP A 8 -8.85 0.40 -2.96
C ASP A 8 -7.59 1.01 -3.55
N VAL A 9 -7.10 0.46 -4.65
CA VAL A 9 -6.01 1.04 -5.42
C VAL A 9 -6.49 1.37 -6.84
N PHE A 10 -6.14 2.59 -7.27
CA PHE A 10 -6.47 3.12 -8.59
C PHE A 10 -5.21 3.51 -9.32
N ILE A 11 -5.19 3.37 -10.64
CA ILE A 11 -4.20 4.02 -11.48
C ILE A 11 -4.80 5.31 -12.02
N ILE A 12 -4.00 6.40 -12.02
CA ILE A 12 -4.40 7.67 -12.63
C ILE A 12 -4.10 7.58 -14.11
N ASP A 13 -5.13 7.63 -14.92
CA ASP A 13 -5.02 7.70 -16.38
C ASP A 13 -5.54 9.09 -16.84
N SER A 14 -5.04 9.55 -17.98
CA SER A 14 -5.38 10.87 -18.56
C SER A 14 -6.87 11.09 -18.77
N LYS A 15 -7.66 10.02 -18.84
CA LYS A 15 -9.11 10.10 -19.10
C LYS A 15 -9.95 9.86 -17.87
N GLU A 16 -9.58 8.90 -17.02
CA GLU A 16 -10.29 8.57 -15.79
C GLU A 16 -9.44 7.66 -14.91
N ASN A 17 -9.74 7.64 -13.63
CA ASN A 17 -9.08 6.73 -12.70
C ASN A 17 -9.66 5.33 -12.86
N GLN A 18 -8.79 4.36 -13.08
CA GLN A 18 -9.18 2.96 -13.20
C GLN A 18 -8.87 2.21 -11.92
N THR A 19 -9.88 1.54 -11.36
CA THR A 19 -9.72 0.68 -10.19
C THR A 19 -8.92 -0.57 -10.58
N LEU A 20 -7.85 -0.83 -9.84
CA LEU A 20 -7.01 -2.02 -10.06
C LEU A 20 -7.38 -3.16 -9.13
N GLY A 21 -7.78 -2.87 -7.91
CA GLY A 21 -8.15 -3.90 -6.96
C GLY A 21 -8.49 -3.34 -5.59
N SER A 22 -8.85 -4.25 -4.68
CA SER A 22 -9.14 -3.96 -3.29
C SER A 22 -8.42 -4.96 -2.39
N SER A 23 -8.01 -4.52 -1.20
CA SER A 23 -7.25 -5.34 -0.26
C SER A 23 -7.85 -5.29 1.13
N LEU A 24 -7.91 -6.43 1.78
CA LEU A 24 -8.22 -6.54 3.21
C LEU A 24 -6.96 -6.31 4.04
N ASN A 25 -5.83 -6.87 3.61
CA ASN A 25 -4.56 -6.78 4.33
C ASN A 25 -3.69 -5.63 3.83
N ASP A 26 -3.28 -5.67 2.56
CA ASP A 26 -2.28 -4.73 2.06
C ASP A 26 -2.33 -4.53 0.55
N VAL A 27 -1.81 -3.37 0.15
CA VAL A 27 -1.42 -3.07 -1.23
C VAL A 27 0.10 -2.94 -1.21
N VAL A 28 0.79 -3.66 -2.09
CA VAL A 28 2.26 -3.70 -2.09
C VAL A 28 2.79 -3.30 -3.45
N LEU A 29 3.76 -2.39 -3.45
CA LEU A 29 4.55 -2.05 -4.63
C LEU A 29 5.86 -2.84 -4.54
N LEU A 30 6.11 -3.73 -5.50
CA LEU A 30 7.23 -4.66 -5.50
C LEU A 30 8.02 -4.57 -6.80
N PRO A 31 9.33 -4.84 -6.79
CA PRO A 31 10.05 -5.07 -8.04
C PRO A 31 9.55 -6.34 -8.73
N CYS A 32 9.61 -6.36 -10.06
CA CYS A 32 9.22 -7.54 -10.85
C CYS A 32 10.12 -8.74 -10.60
N LYS A 33 11.39 -8.48 -10.30
CA LYS A 33 12.39 -9.52 -10.02
C LYS A 33 13.00 -9.27 -8.64
N SER A 34 13.29 -10.35 -7.92
CA SER A 34 13.97 -10.27 -6.62
C SER A 34 15.36 -9.64 -6.76
N ALA A 35 15.85 -9.05 -5.68
CA ALA A 35 17.15 -8.38 -5.59
C ALA A 35 17.27 -7.10 -6.46
N GLN A 36 16.16 -6.55 -6.94
CA GLN A 36 16.12 -5.27 -7.61
C GLN A 36 15.45 -4.24 -6.71
N MET A 37 15.82 -2.98 -6.93
CA MET A 37 15.21 -1.87 -6.19
C MET A 37 14.37 -1.03 -7.12
N ILE A 38 13.31 -0.46 -6.56
CA ILE A 38 12.45 0.49 -7.26
C ILE A 38 12.61 1.88 -6.65
N GLU A 39 12.45 2.89 -7.48
CA GLU A 39 12.45 4.29 -7.07
C GLU A 39 11.04 4.85 -7.23
N PHE A 40 10.52 5.44 -6.18
CA PHE A 40 9.18 6.00 -6.17
C PHE A 40 9.09 7.21 -5.24
N GLU A 41 8.07 8.03 -5.45
CA GLU A 41 7.73 9.16 -4.59
C GLU A 41 6.42 8.87 -3.86
N LEU A 42 6.36 9.27 -2.59
CA LEU A 42 5.17 9.12 -1.76
C LEU A 42 4.57 10.48 -1.45
N PHE A 43 3.26 10.59 -1.64
CA PHE A 43 2.45 11.76 -1.27
C PHE A 43 1.32 11.31 -0.37
N VAL A 44 1.02 12.10 0.66
CA VAL A 44 -0.14 11.89 1.54
C VAL A 44 -0.99 13.14 1.52
N ASN A 45 -2.26 13.00 1.15
CA ASN A 45 -3.19 14.10 0.97
C ASN A 45 -2.63 15.22 0.07
N GLY A 46 -1.97 14.81 -1.03
CA GLY A 46 -1.38 15.73 -2.00
C GLY A 46 -0.05 16.34 -1.58
N LYS A 47 0.43 16.06 -0.39
CA LYS A 47 1.71 16.59 0.11
C LYS A 47 2.82 15.58 -0.04
N PHE A 48 3.94 16.01 -0.62
CA PHE A 48 5.13 15.19 -0.77
C PHE A 48 5.67 14.77 0.60
N VAL A 49 5.96 13.48 0.75
CA VAL A 49 6.53 12.93 1.98
C VAL A 49 8.01 12.58 1.77
N TYR A 50 8.31 11.72 0.78
CA TYR A 50 9.69 11.37 0.44
C TYR A 50 9.78 10.76 -0.96
N SER A 51 11.01 10.78 -1.49
CA SER A 51 11.43 9.94 -2.61
C SER A 51 12.34 8.85 -2.06
N GLN A 52 12.15 7.61 -2.50
CA GLN A 52 12.85 6.49 -1.89
C GLN A 52 13.24 5.43 -2.92
N GLU A 53 14.42 4.83 -2.72
CA GLU A 53 14.82 3.58 -3.35
C GLU A 53 14.73 2.48 -2.30
N SER A 54 14.01 1.40 -2.61
CA SER A 54 13.86 0.26 -1.72
C SER A 54 13.39 -0.96 -2.49
N ASP A 55 13.32 -2.09 -1.80
CA ASP A 55 12.76 -3.32 -2.37
C ASP A 55 11.24 -3.25 -2.53
N GLY A 56 10.61 -2.17 -2.10
CA GLY A 56 9.19 -1.95 -2.25
C GLY A 56 8.58 -1.17 -1.10
N LEU A 57 7.27 -1.02 -1.16
CA LEU A 57 6.47 -0.37 -0.12
C LEU A 57 5.22 -1.19 0.15
N ILE A 58 4.94 -1.42 1.43
CA ILE A 58 3.71 -2.05 1.89
C ILE A 58 2.80 -0.98 2.48
N VAL A 59 1.54 -0.95 2.00
CA VAL A 59 0.48 -0.10 2.55
C VAL A 59 -0.54 -1.04 3.18
N ALA A 60 -0.61 -1.08 4.50
CA ALA A 60 -1.40 -2.08 5.22
C ALA A 60 -2.50 -1.48 6.09
N THR A 61 -3.64 -2.18 6.10
CA THR A 61 -4.72 -1.94 7.07
C THR A 61 -4.33 -2.48 8.44
N PRO A 62 -5.08 -2.17 9.51
CA PRO A 62 -4.88 -2.82 10.81
C PRO A 62 -4.94 -4.35 10.72
N THR A 63 -5.85 -4.90 9.92
CA THR A 63 -5.91 -6.35 9.66
C THR A 63 -4.60 -6.85 9.06
N GLY A 64 -4.08 -6.15 8.06
CA GLY A 64 -2.83 -6.51 7.39
C GLY A 64 -1.58 -6.26 8.21
N SER A 65 -1.68 -5.51 9.32
CA SER A 65 -0.52 -5.21 10.17
C SER A 65 0.09 -6.48 10.80
N THR A 66 -0.68 -7.55 10.91
CA THR A 66 -0.21 -8.87 11.40
C THR A 66 0.21 -9.82 10.28
N ALA A 67 0.12 -9.40 9.02
CA ALA A 67 0.49 -10.20 7.85
C ALA A 67 1.89 -9.80 7.34
N TYR A 68 2.00 -9.48 6.05
CA TYR A 68 3.29 -9.18 5.42
C TYR A 68 3.99 -7.94 6.02
N SER A 69 3.21 -6.92 6.41
CA SER A 69 3.74 -5.72 7.06
C SER A 69 4.53 -6.05 8.33
N LEU A 70 4.07 -7.03 9.11
CA LEU A 70 4.76 -7.45 10.33
C LEU A 70 6.14 -8.03 10.02
N SER A 71 6.24 -8.86 8.99
CA SER A 71 7.51 -9.44 8.55
C SER A 71 8.50 -8.38 8.09
N ALA A 72 8.02 -7.27 7.56
CA ALA A 72 8.85 -6.14 7.12
C ALA A 72 9.17 -5.14 8.24
N GLY A 73 8.78 -5.43 9.48
CA GLY A 73 9.08 -4.58 10.64
C GLY A 73 8.02 -3.54 10.96
N GLY A 74 6.84 -3.66 10.38
CA GLY A 74 5.73 -2.77 10.69
C GLY A 74 5.11 -3.05 12.06
N PRO A 75 4.50 -2.05 12.70
CA PRO A 75 3.84 -2.22 14.00
C PRO A 75 2.54 -3.00 13.86
N ILE A 76 2.19 -3.74 14.90
CA ILE A 76 0.87 -4.34 15.03
C ILE A 76 -0.12 -3.24 15.42
N MET A 77 -1.22 -3.15 14.68
CA MET A 77 -2.27 -2.16 14.93
C MET A 77 -3.56 -2.86 15.36
N HIS A 78 -4.20 -2.28 16.36
CA HIS A 78 -5.50 -2.78 16.83
C HIS A 78 -6.52 -2.73 15.68
N PRO A 79 -7.34 -3.78 15.48
CA PRO A 79 -8.30 -3.83 14.36
C PRO A 79 -9.30 -2.67 14.30
N ASP A 80 -9.61 -2.06 15.43
CA ASP A 80 -10.57 -0.95 15.49
C ASP A 80 -9.97 0.42 15.16
N LEU A 81 -8.65 0.50 14.95
CA LEU A 81 -8.01 1.76 14.60
C LEU A 81 -8.38 2.17 13.17
N ASN A 82 -8.73 3.43 13.00
CA ASN A 82 -8.84 4.04 11.68
C ASN A 82 -7.47 4.56 11.25
N ALA A 83 -6.58 3.64 10.91
CA ALA A 83 -5.19 3.96 10.58
C ALA A 83 -4.69 3.04 9.47
N VAL A 84 -3.66 3.50 8.76
CA VAL A 84 -2.96 2.75 7.73
C VAL A 84 -1.48 2.89 8.01
N VAL A 85 -0.72 1.82 7.86
CA VAL A 85 0.73 1.85 8.00
C VAL A 85 1.41 1.74 6.66
N LEU A 86 2.45 2.55 6.47
CA LEU A 86 3.32 2.55 5.29
C LEU A 86 4.66 1.97 5.72
N VAL A 87 5.02 0.81 5.19
CA VAL A 87 6.23 0.09 5.59
C VAL A 87 7.16 -0.06 4.38
N PRO A 88 8.28 0.68 4.32
CA PRO A 88 9.28 0.48 3.29
C PRO A 88 10.00 -0.85 3.50
N MET A 89 10.24 -1.57 2.39
CA MET A 89 10.89 -2.89 2.42
C MET A 89 12.37 -2.71 2.17
N TYR A 90 13.20 -3.08 3.15
CA TYR A 90 14.66 -3.03 3.06
C TYR A 90 15.19 -1.72 2.43
N PRO A 91 14.83 -0.55 2.99
CA PRO A 91 15.28 0.71 2.45
C PRO A 91 16.78 0.89 2.66
N HIS A 92 17.45 1.55 1.69
CA HIS A 92 18.88 1.85 1.80
C HIS A 92 19.18 2.93 2.85
N SER A 93 18.19 3.74 3.19
CA SER A 93 18.33 4.77 4.21
C SER A 93 18.06 4.22 5.60
N LEU A 94 19.01 4.34 6.51
CA LEU A 94 18.85 3.98 7.91
C LEU A 94 17.79 4.83 8.63
N SER A 95 17.42 5.99 8.05
CA SER A 95 16.40 6.87 8.60
C SER A 95 14.98 6.48 8.20
N SER A 96 14.82 5.58 7.22
CA SER A 96 13.49 5.12 6.80
C SER A 96 12.84 4.27 7.88
N ARG A 97 11.62 4.66 8.25
CA ARG A 97 10.83 4.00 9.29
C ARG A 97 9.41 3.79 8.80
N PRO A 98 8.70 2.79 9.34
CA PRO A 98 7.26 2.71 9.12
C PRO A 98 6.56 3.99 9.58
N ILE A 99 5.56 4.42 8.82
CA ILE A 99 4.75 5.60 9.13
C ILE A 99 3.31 5.16 9.29
N VAL A 100 2.68 5.55 10.40
CA VAL A 100 1.25 5.33 10.62
C VAL A 100 0.53 6.65 10.32
N ILE A 101 -0.49 6.58 9.47
CA ILE A 101 -1.30 7.73 9.08
C ILE A 101 -2.77 7.45 9.34
N ASP A 102 -3.59 8.51 9.33
CA ASP A 102 -5.04 8.38 9.41
C ASP A 102 -5.58 7.55 8.25
N GLY A 103 -6.53 6.67 8.52
CA GLY A 103 -7.11 5.78 7.51
C GLY A 103 -7.90 6.49 6.42
N ASP A 104 -8.31 7.74 6.64
CA ASP A 104 -9.03 8.54 5.65
C ASP A 104 -8.10 9.32 4.71
N CYS A 105 -6.78 9.21 4.89
CA CYS A 105 -5.81 9.85 4.01
C CYS A 105 -5.82 9.24 2.62
N GLU A 106 -5.57 10.09 1.63
CA GLU A 106 -5.27 9.67 0.27
C GLU A 106 -3.77 9.46 0.13
N ILE A 107 -3.37 8.28 -0.28
CA ILE A 107 -1.97 7.93 -0.53
C ILE A 107 -1.74 7.92 -2.03
N LYS A 108 -0.74 8.66 -2.49
CA LYS A 108 -0.33 8.62 -3.90
C LYS A 108 1.11 8.13 -4.00
N LEU A 109 1.32 7.15 -4.88
CA LEU A 109 2.64 6.62 -5.23
C LEU A 109 2.92 6.96 -6.68
N VAL A 110 4.08 7.53 -6.94
CA VAL A 110 4.54 7.87 -8.29
C VAL A 110 5.80 7.07 -8.59
N VAL A 111 5.74 6.21 -9.60
CA VAL A 111 6.92 5.47 -10.08
C VAL A 111 7.84 6.44 -10.79
N ALA A 112 9.14 6.44 -10.46
CA ALA A 112 10.08 7.38 -11.04
C ALA A 112 10.08 7.32 -12.56
N ALA A 113 10.17 8.49 -13.20
CA ALA A 113 10.12 8.59 -14.67
C ALA A 113 11.31 7.90 -15.36
N LYS A 114 12.43 7.75 -14.65
CA LYS A 114 13.63 7.05 -15.14
C LYS A 114 13.67 5.56 -14.78
N GLU A 115 12.61 5.06 -14.12
CA GLU A 115 12.56 3.67 -13.68
C GLU A 115 12.51 2.75 -14.89
N SER A 116 13.54 1.90 -15.05
CA SER A 116 13.61 0.92 -16.13
C SER A 116 13.01 -0.42 -15.75
N LEU A 117 12.86 -0.68 -14.45
CA LEU A 117 12.22 -1.88 -13.94
C LEU A 117 10.73 -1.66 -13.93
N GLN A 118 9.97 -2.72 -14.18
CA GLN A 118 8.52 -2.67 -14.16
C GLN A 118 8.03 -3.17 -12.81
N PRO A 119 7.84 -2.28 -11.81
CA PRO A 119 7.34 -2.71 -10.53
C PRO A 119 5.92 -3.25 -10.65
N GLN A 120 5.55 -4.13 -9.73
CA GLN A 120 4.23 -4.73 -9.69
C GLN A 120 3.45 -4.21 -8.49
N VAL A 121 2.16 -3.96 -8.71
CA VAL A 121 1.22 -3.66 -7.63
C VAL A 121 0.47 -4.94 -7.31
N SER A 122 0.49 -5.36 -6.05
CA SER A 122 -0.27 -6.51 -5.58
C SER A 122 -1.31 -6.11 -4.54
N CYS A 123 -2.40 -6.86 -4.50
CA CYS A 123 -3.48 -6.71 -3.54
C CYS A 123 -3.66 -8.05 -2.84
N ASP A 124 -3.43 -8.09 -1.52
CA ASP A 124 -3.52 -9.32 -0.72
C ASP A 124 -2.72 -10.47 -1.33
N GLY A 125 -1.51 -10.17 -1.83
CA GLY A 125 -0.61 -11.17 -2.40
C GLY A 125 -0.80 -11.46 -3.89
N ASP A 126 -1.86 -10.98 -4.52
CA ASP A 126 -2.12 -11.19 -5.94
C ASP A 126 -1.71 -9.97 -6.76
N VAL A 127 -0.87 -10.17 -7.78
CA VAL A 127 -0.46 -9.10 -8.68
C VAL A 127 -1.67 -8.64 -9.49
N CYS A 128 -2.01 -7.37 -9.36
CA CYS A 128 -3.14 -6.77 -10.09
C CYS A 128 -2.70 -5.82 -11.21
N TYR A 129 -1.44 -5.38 -11.23
CA TYR A 129 -0.96 -4.46 -12.25
C TYR A 129 0.57 -4.48 -12.35
N THR A 130 1.09 -4.36 -13.57
CA THR A 130 2.52 -4.14 -13.82
C THR A 130 2.72 -2.69 -14.23
N ALA A 131 3.44 -1.94 -13.40
CA ALA A 131 3.61 -0.52 -13.57
C ALA A 131 4.66 -0.17 -14.62
N SER A 132 4.48 0.99 -15.23
CA SER A 132 5.47 1.63 -16.12
C SER A 132 6.04 2.87 -15.47
N ALA A 133 7.20 3.32 -15.95
CA ALA A 133 7.81 4.56 -15.48
C ALA A 133 6.82 5.73 -15.56
N GLY A 134 6.75 6.52 -14.50
CA GLY A 134 5.85 7.66 -14.41
C GLY A 134 4.42 7.34 -14.01
N ASP A 135 4.05 6.06 -13.87
CA ASP A 135 2.70 5.71 -13.42
C ASP A 135 2.43 6.23 -12.01
N GLU A 136 1.20 6.66 -11.80
CA GLU A 136 0.73 7.18 -10.52
C GLU A 136 -0.42 6.32 -10.00
N PHE A 137 -0.32 5.94 -8.73
CA PHE A 137 -1.34 5.13 -8.06
C PHE A 137 -1.92 5.89 -6.88
N ILE A 138 -3.23 5.77 -6.68
CA ILE A 138 -3.92 6.28 -5.50
C ILE A 138 -4.45 5.11 -4.69
N ILE A 139 -4.19 5.13 -3.40
CA ILE A 139 -4.67 4.14 -2.44
C ILE A 139 -5.52 4.87 -1.42
N THR A 140 -6.77 4.44 -1.30
CA THR A 140 -7.73 5.03 -0.37
C THR A 140 -8.54 3.94 0.31
N LYS A 141 -9.10 4.30 1.47
CA LYS A 141 -10.11 3.49 2.11
C LYS A 141 -11.31 3.33 1.17
N LYS A 142 -11.84 2.11 1.06
CA LYS A 142 -12.97 1.85 0.20
C LYS A 142 -14.19 2.67 0.64
N THR A 143 -14.74 3.46 -0.29
CA THR A 143 -15.85 4.37 -0.02
C THR A 143 -17.20 3.66 0.08
N SER A 144 -17.35 2.49 -0.55
CA SER A 144 -18.55 1.69 -0.34
C SER A 144 -18.55 1.14 1.08
N ARG A 145 -19.66 1.29 1.80
CA ARG A 145 -19.81 0.84 3.19
C ARG A 145 -19.79 -0.68 3.36
N ARG A 146 -19.14 -1.41 2.46
CA ARG A 146 -18.97 -2.84 2.62
C ARG A 146 -17.88 -3.07 3.65
N VAL A 147 -18.32 -3.28 4.85
CA VAL A 147 -17.46 -3.71 5.95
C VAL A 147 -17.49 -5.22 5.94
N ILE A 148 -16.32 -5.84 5.85
CA ILE A 148 -16.22 -7.29 6.01
C ILE A 148 -16.45 -7.59 7.46
N ARG A 149 -17.47 -8.42 7.73
CA ARG A 149 -17.79 -8.88 9.07
C ARG A 149 -17.26 -10.30 9.21
N PHE A 150 -16.34 -10.47 10.14
CA PHE A 150 -15.88 -11.80 10.49
C PHE A 150 -16.71 -12.29 11.66
N ARG A 151 -17.31 -13.46 11.50
CA ARG A 151 -17.96 -14.13 12.61
C ARG A 151 -16.88 -14.88 13.39
N MET A 152 -16.70 -14.50 14.62
CA MET A 152 -15.90 -15.31 15.52
C MET A 152 -16.78 -16.46 16.02
N ASP A 153 -16.50 -17.66 15.54
CA ASP A 153 -17.13 -18.84 16.08
C ASP A 153 -16.49 -19.11 17.44
N ASN A 154 -17.32 -19.18 18.46
CA ASN A 154 -16.86 -19.60 19.78
C ASN A 154 -16.56 -21.10 19.72
N TYR A 155 -15.33 -21.44 19.96
CA TYR A 155 -14.94 -22.84 20.14
C TYR A 155 -15.24 -23.28 21.56
#